data_7e01ab01c8cdcc52508528205c31e6b8
#
_entry.id   7e01ab01c8cdcc52508528205c31e6b8
#
_cell.length_a   1.000
_cell.length_b   1.000
_cell.length_c   1.000
_cell.angle_alpha   90.00
_cell.angle_beta   90.00
_cell.angle_gamma   90.00
#
_symmetry.space_group_name_H-M   'P 1'
#
loop_
_entity.id
_entity.type
_entity.pdbx_description
1 polymer ?
#
loop_
_entity_poly.entity_id
_entity_poly.type
_entity_poly.pdbx_seq_one_letter_code
_entity_poly.pdbx_strand_id
1 'polypeptide(L)'
;MFDKLEDLLIRYEELMSELSEPDVANNPERFRKLMKEQSDILPIVEAYKEYKQCKQNIEDSLAMLEEESDEEMRELAKEELNDAKNRVAELENELKILLLPKDPNDDKNVIVEIRAGAGGDEAALFAAEIYRMYQHYAETKNWKTEIMECDDTGIGGMKSVTFMITGAGAYSVMKYESGVHRVQRVPATETQGRVHTSAASVAVLPEAEEFDVVINEGEIKWDTFRSGGAGGQNVNKVESGVRLRYIWKNPNTGVAEEILIECTETRDQPKNKERALARLRTFIYDKEHQKYVDDIASKRKTMVSTGDRSAKIRTYNYPQGRITDHRINYTIYNLAAFMDGDIQECIDKLTVAENTERLKESEL
;
A
#
# COMPACT_ATOMS: atom_id res chain seq x y z
N MET A 1 -17.32 10.95 17.41
CA MET A 1 -17.24 11.19 15.95
C MET A 1 -17.27 12.68 15.62
N PHE A 2 -18.31 13.42 15.99
CA PHE A 2 -18.47 14.83 15.60
C PHE A 2 -17.42 15.78 16.16
N ASP A 3 -16.97 15.60 17.40
CA ASP A 3 -15.88 16.40 17.97
C ASP A 3 -14.59 16.27 17.16
N LYS A 4 -14.31 15.05 16.71
CA LYS A 4 -13.15 14.77 15.86
C LYS A 4 -13.26 15.41 14.47
N LEU A 5 -14.49 15.49 13.93
CA LEU A 5 -14.76 16.15 12.65
C LEU A 5 -14.61 17.68 12.76
N GLU A 6 -15.04 18.27 13.87
CA GLU A 6 -14.81 19.69 14.15
C GLU A 6 -13.32 20.01 14.28
N ASP A 7 -12.57 19.18 14.98
CA ASP A 7 -11.11 19.34 15.11
C ASP A 7 -10.41 19.26 13.74
N LEU A 8 -10.84 18.35 12.86
CA LEU A 8 -10.32 18.25 11.51
C LEU A 8 -10.68 19.47 10.65
N LEU A 9 -11.86 20.03 10.80
CA LEU A 9 -12.26 21.25 10.11
C LEU A 9 -11.39 22.44 10.54
N ILE A 10 -11.14 22.59 11.83
CA ILE A 10 -10.24 23.61 12.37
C ILE A 10 -8.83 23.40 11.84
N ARG A 11 -8.35 22.16 11.85
CA ARG A 11 -7.02 21.84 11.33
C ARG A 11 -6.89 22.14 9.84
N TYR A 12 -7.92 21.91 9.06
CA TYR A 12 -7.95 22.25 7.64
C TYR A 12 -7.81 23.75 7.41
N GLU A 13 -8.52 24.57 8.18
CA GLU A 13 -8.44 26.03 8.12
C GLU A 13 -7.03 26.52 8.51
N GLU A 14 -6.43 25.94 9.55
CA GLU A 14 -5.04 26.22 9.94
C GLU A 14 -4.06 25.88 8.83
N LEU A 15 -4.21 24.71 8.16
CA LEU A 15 -3.38 24.30 7.04
C LEU A 15 -3.49 25.26 5.86
N MET A 16 -4.68 25.73 5.54
CA MET A 16 -4.89 26.73 4.49
C MET A 16 -4.19 28.04 4.79
N SER A 17 -4.22 28.46 6.06
CA SER A 17 -3.52 29.65 6.54
C SER A 17 -2.00 29.47 6.48
N GLU A 18 -1.48 28.34 6.97
CA GLU A 18 -0.04 28.05 6.94
C GLU A 18 0.51 27.94 5.51
N LEU A 19 -0.23 27.34 4.58
CA LEU A 19 0.16 27.23 3.18
C LEU A 19 0.24 28.58 2.45
N SER A 20 -0.47 29.58 2.93
CA SER A 20 -0.44 30.95 2.40
C SER A 20 0.73 31.78 2.95
N GLU A 21 1.46 31.30 3.95
CA GLU A 21 2.60 31.98 4.51
C GLU A 21 3.82 31.97 3.57
N PRO A 22 4.51 33.11 3.38
CA PRO A 22 5.68 33.18 2.49
C PRO A 22 6.84 32.26 2.91
N ASP A 23 7.00 32.01 4.21
CA ASP A 23 8.08 31.16 4.74
C ASP A 23 7.94 29.70 4.37
N VAL A 24 6.70 29.23 4.21
CA VAL A 24 6.39 27.84 3.79
C VAL A 24 6.76 27.63 2.32
N ALA A 25 6.54 28.62 1.46
CA ALA A 25 6.91 28.57 0.04
C ALA A 25 8.43 28.41 -0.16
N ASN A 26 9.24 28.88 0.78
CA ASN A 26 10.70 28.80 0.76
C ASN A 26 11.25 27.48 1.32
N ASN A 27 10.40 26.65 1.94
CA ASN A 27 10.78 25.34 2.49
C ASN A 27 10.01 24.21 1.79
N PRO A 28 10.58 23.59 0.74
CA PRO A 28 9.88 22.56 -0.05
C PRO A 28 9.44 21.35 0.76
N GLU A 29 10.17 20.97 1.80
CA GLU A 29 9.88 19.82 2.62
C GLU A 29 8.67 20.07 3.54
N ARG A 30 8.63 21.24 4.18
CA ARG A 30 7.47 21.66 4.98
C ARG A 30 6.22 21.83 4.11
N PHE A 31 6.38 22.45 2.94
CA PHE A 31 5.30 22.61 1.97
C PHE A 31 4.69 21.27 1.55
N ARG A 32 5.52 20.28 1.23
CA ARG A 32 5.05 18.92 0.86
C ARG A 32 4.28 18.24 2.00
N LYS A 33 4.75 18.36 3.24
CA LYS A 33 4.08 17.80 4.41
C LYS A 33 2.70 18.42 4.62
N LEU A 34 2.62 19.74 4.56
CA LEU A 34 1.36 20.47 4.72
C LEU A 34 0.37 20.19 3.58
N MET A 35 0.85 20.12 2.34
CA MET A 35 0.02 19.76 1.19
C MET A 35 -0.51 18.33 1.28
N LYS A 36 0.30 17.40 1.75
CA LYS A 36 -0.12 16.00 1.94
C LYS A 36 -1.20 15.92 3.03
N GLU A 37 -0.98 16.56 4.17
CA GLU A 37 -1.95 16.59 5.27
C GLU A 37 -3.27 17.22 4.81
N GLN A 38 -3.23 18.32 4.09
CA GLN A 38 -4.40 18.97 3.51
C GLN A 38 -5.16 18.03 2.56
N SER A 39 -4.43 17.38 1.64
CA SER A 39 -5.02 16.43 0.69
C SER A 39 -5.67 15.23 1.38
N ASP A 40 -5.08 14.75 2.47
CA ASP A 40 -5.59 13.60 3.23
C ASP A 40 -6.89 13.93 3.98
N ILE A 41 -7.03 15.14 4.51
CA ILE A 41 -8.22 15.56 5.28
C ILE A 41 -9.30 16.23 4.43
N LEU A 42 -8.98 16.69 3.22
CA LEU A 42 -9.93 17.39 2.35
C LEU A 42 -11.23 16.61 2.09
N PRO A 43 -11.22 15.32 1.73
CA PRO A 43 -12.46 14.56 1.51
C PRO A 43 -13.34 14.49 2.76
N ILE A 44 -12.73 14.39 3.95
CA ILE A 44 -13.44 14.34 5.23
C ILE A 44 -14.11 15.70 5.49
N VAL A 45 -13.38 16.77 5.26
CA VAL A 45 -13.87 18.14 5.48
C VAL A 45 -15.01 18.50 4.52
N GLU A 46 -14.88 18.11 3.24
CA GLU A 46 -15.94 18.32 2.24
C GLU A 46 -17.21 17.57 2.62
N ALA A 47 -17.11 16.29 2.95
CA ALA A 47 -18.24 15.47 3.39
C ALA A 47 -18.88 16.03 4.66
N TYR A 48 -18.09 16.52 5.60
CA TYR A 48 -18.61 17.10 6.83
C TYR A 48 -19.29 18.45 6.62
N LYS A 49 -18.78 19.29 5.72
CA LYS A 49 -19.45 20.54 5.31
C LYS A 49 -20.80 20.26 4.65
N GLU A 50 -20.85 19.27 3.78
CA GLU A 50 -22.10 18.84 3.15
C GLU A 50 -23.09 18.30 4.20
N TYR A 51 -22.61 17.51 5.16
CA TYR A 51 -23.40 17.03 6.28
C TYR A 51 -24.03 18.17 7.09
N LYS A 52 -23.25 19.18 7.45
CA LYS A 52 -23.74 20.38 8.16
C LYS A 52 -24.80 21.14 7.33
N GLN A 53 -24.56 21.27 6.03
CA GLN A 53 -25.51 21.92 5.13
C GLN A 53 -26.83 21.15 5.03
N CYS A 54 -26.77 19.82 4.93
CA CYS A 54 -27.98 18.99 4.93
C CYS A 54 -28.73 19.05 6.26
N LYS A 55 -28.03 19.13 7.39
CA LYS A 55 -28.65 19.35 8.70
C LYS A 55 -29.37 20.70 8.77
N GLN A 56 -28.75 21.76 8.25
CA GLN A 56 -29.38 23.07 8.18
C GLN A 56 -30.62 23.06 7.26
N ASN A 57 -30.53 22.35 6.12
CA ASN A 57 -31.68 22.22 5.21
C ASN A 57 -32.85 21.48 5.88
N ILE A 58 -32.58 20.51 6.74
CA ILE A 58 -33.62 19.83 7.54
C ILE A 58 -34.31 20.82 8.49
N GLU A 59 -33.54 21.62 9.21
CA GLU A 59 -34.08 22.63 10.14
C GLU A 59 -34.92 23.67 9.39
N ASP A 60 -34.41 24.16 8.26
CA ASP A 60 -35.11 25.15 7.42
C ASP A 60 -36.42 24.59 6.84
N SER A 61 -36.40 23.34 6.39
CA SER A 61 -37.61 22.70 5.85
C SER A 61 -38.64 22.42 6.94
N LEU A 62 -38.23 22.06 8.15
CA LEU A 62 -39.14 21.90 9.29
C LEU A 62 -39.77 23.24 9.71
N ALA A 63 -39.00 24.33 9.76
CA ALA A 63 -39.50 25.66 10.02
C ALA A 63 -40.51 26.12 8.96
N MET A 64 -40.22 25.87 7.70
CA MET A 64 -41.12 26.16 6.57
C MET A 64 -42.45 25.41 6.69
N LEU A 65 -42.42 24.12 7.08
CA LEU A 65 -43.62 23.32 7.29
C LEU A 65 -44.50 23.82 8.45
N GLU A 66 -43.91 24.47 9.43
CA GLU A 66 -44.66 25.06 10.55
C GLU A 66 -45.30 26.41 10.18
N GLU A 67 -44.64 27.21 9.36
CA GLU A 67 -45.03 28.58 9.06
C GLU A 67 -45.86 28.73 7.79
N GLU A 68 -45.67 27.80 6.79
CA GLU A 68 -46.28 27.89 5.47
C GLU A 68 -47.68 27.28 5.43
N SER A 69 -48.64 27.98 4.82
CA SER A 69 -50.00 27.54 4.66
C SER A 69 -50.34 27.08 3.26
N ASP A 70 -49.53 27.40 2.28
CA ASP A 70 -49.67 26.96 0.89
C ASP A 70 -49.33 25.48 0.74
N GLU A 71 -50.23 24.70 0.19
CA GLU A 71 -50.13 23.25 0.12
C GLU A 71 -49.03 22.81 -0.84
N GLU A 72 -48.83 23.52 -1.96
CA GLU A 72 -47.76 23.22 -2.92
C GLU A 72 -46.36 23.47 -2.32
N MET A 73 -46.23 24.56 -1.59
CA MET A 73 -44.97 24.89 -0.89
C MET A 73 -44.67 23.91 0.22
N ARG A 74 -45.73 23.45 0.93
CA ARG A 74 -45.56 22.39 1.96
C ARG A 74 -45.16 21.06 1.40
N GLU A 75 -45.70 20.65 0.25
CA GLU A 75 -45.28 19.42 -0.45
C GLU A 75 -43.81 19.51 -0.89
N LEU A 76 -43.38 20.62 -1.46
CA LEU A 76 -41.98 20.86 -1.84
C LEU A 76 -41.06 20.78 -0.62
N ALA A 77 -41.44 21.39 0.50
CA ALA A 77 -40.67 21.35 1.74
C ALA A 77 -40.59 19.92 2.33
N LYS A 78 -41.64 19.11 2.20
CA LYS A 78 -41.60 17.67 2.59
C LYS A 78 -40.63 16.87 1.73
N GLU A 79 -40.62 17.10 0.43
CA GLU A 79 -39.70 16.43 -0.50
C GLU A 79 -38.24 16.80 -0.21
N GLU A 80 -37.94 18.07 -0.05
CA GLU A 80 -36.61 18.55 0.37
C GLU A 80 -36.16 17.99 1.72
N LEU A 81 -37.09 17.91 2.68
CA LEU A 81 -36.83 17.31 3.99
C LEU A 81 -36.46 15.84 3.89
N ASN A 82 -37.20 15.08 3.09
CA ASN A 82 -36.95 13.67 2.89
C ASN A 82 -35.59 13.43 2.20
N ASP A 83 -35.30 14.17 1.15
CA ASP A 83 -34.02 14.11 0.43
C ASP A 83 -32.84 14.45 1.35
N ALA A 84 -32.97 15.52 2.14
CA ALA A 84 -31.96 15.91 3.10
C ALA A 84 -31.73 14.86 4.21
N LYS A 85 -32.78 14.24 4.72
CA LYS A 85 -32.66 13.14 5.70
C LYS A 85 -31.95 11.92 5.13
N ASN A 86 -32.28 11.53 3.90
CA ASN A 86 -31.61 10.42 3.23
C ASN A 86 -30.13 10.72 3.02
N ARG A 87 -29.81 11.94 2.55
CA ARG A 87 -28.42 12.35 2.35
C ARG A 87 -27.60 12.42 3.63
N VAL A 88 -28.21 12.86 4.73
CA VAL A 88 -27.58 12.86 6.06
C VAL A 88 -27.21 11.43 6.49
N ALA A 89 -28.10 10.46 6.30
CA ALA A 89 -27.83 9.07 6.64
C ALA A 89 -26.68 8.48 5.79
N GLU A 90 -26.64 8.78 4.49
CA GLU A 90 -25.55 8.39 3.61
C GLU A 90 -24.23 9.04 4.06
N LEU A 91 -24.21 10.34 4.32
CA LEU A 91 -23.02 11.07 4.76
C LEU A 91 -22.49 10.60 6.11
N GLU A 92 -23.35 10.22 7.05
CA GLU A 92 -22.92 9.62 8.32
C GLU A 92 -22.12 8.33 8.09
N ASN A 93 -22.53 7.48 7.17
CA ASN A 93 -21.81 6.26 6.80
C ASN A 93 -20.51 6.59 6.05
N GLU A 94 -20.55 7.52 5.10
CA GLU A 94 -19.35 7.98 4.37
C GLU A 94 -18.30 8.54 5.34
N LEU A 95 -18.70 9.37 6.29
CA LEU A 95 -17.82 9.95 7.31
C LEU A 95 -17.22 8.90 8.24
N LYS A 96 -17.98 7.89 8.64
CA LYS A 96 -17.45 6.77 9.42
C LYS A 96 -16.34 6.04 8.66
N ILE A 97 -16.54 5.79 7.37
CA ILE A 97 -15.55 5.13 6.50
C ILE A 97 -14.30 6.02 6.32
N LEU A 98 -14.49 7.31 6.07
CA LEU A 98 -13.41 8.27 5.88
C LEU A 98 -12.55 8.48 7.14
N LEU A 99 -13.13 8.29 8.33
CA LEU A 99 -12.41 8.36 9.61
C LEU A 99 -11.65 7.09 9.97
N LEU A 100 -11.84 5.99 9.24
CA LEU A 100 -11.02 4.80 9.44
C LEU A 100 -9.56 5.10 9.14
N PRO A 101 -8.63 4.52 9.93
CA PRO A 101 -7.21 4.68 9.66
C PRO A 101 -6.87 4.18 8.25
N LYS A 102 -6.24 5.02 7.44
CA LYS A 102 -5.75 4.62 6.12
C LYS A 102 -4.50 3.77 6.26
N ASP A 103 -4.36 2.75 5.40
CA ASP A 103 -3.10 2.05 5.26
C ASP A 103 -2.06 3.01 4.65
N PRO A 104 -0.90 3.22 5.30
CA PRO A 104 0.14 4.11 4.77
C PRO A 104 0.68 3.66 3.40
N ASN A 105 0.45 2.41 3.02
CA ASN A 105 0.85 1.87 1.73
C ASN A 105 -0.14 2.14 0.59
N ASP A 106 -1.35 2.60 0.89
CA ASP A 106 -2.42 2.77 -0.12
C ASP A 106 -2.03 3.72 -1.26
N ASP A 107 -1.22 4.73 -1.00
CA ASP A 107 -0.77 5.70 -2.01
C ASP A 107 0.47 5.24 -2.80
N LYS A 108 1.04 4.09 -2.46
CA LYS A 108 2.25 3.59 -3.10
C LYS A 108 1.97 2.90 -4.43
N ASN A 109 2.99 2.88 -5.27
CA ASN A 109 3.04 1.97 -6.41
C ASN A 109 3.12 0.53 -5.92
N VAL A 110 2.79 -0.42 -6.78
CA VAL A 110 2.78 -1.83 -6.42
C VAL A 110 3.74 -2.65 -7.27
N ILE A 111 4.28 -3.67 -6.63
CA ILE A 111 4.98 -4.77 -7.30
C ILE A 111 4.06 -5.99 -7.21
N VAL A 112 3.69 -6.53 -8.37
CA VAL A 112 2.83 -7.70 -8.49
C VAL A 112 3.67 -8.87 -8.96
N GLU A 113 3.61 -9.97 -8.23
CA GLU A 113 4.24 -11.24 -8.59
C GLU A 113 3.17 -12.29 -8.87
N ILE A 114 3.18 -12.87 -10.07
CA ILE A 114 2.27 -13.95 -10.45
C ILE A 114 3.12 -15.19 -10.68
N ARG A 115 2.74 -16.29 -10.06
CA ARG A 115 3.43 -17.58 -10.22
C ARG A 115 2.44 -18.68 -10.58
N ALA A 116 2.78 -19.48 -11.58
CA ALA A 116 2.04 -20.70 -11.88
C ALA A 116 2.12 -21.67 -10.69
N GLY A 117 0.97 -22.15 -10.26
CA GLY A 117 0.83 -23.15 -9.21
C GLY A 117 0.59 -24.55 -9.79
N ALA A 118 -0.30 -25.30 -9.15
CA ALA A 118 -0.66 -26.64 -9.61
C ALA A 118 -1.33 -26.62 -11.00
N GLY A 119 -0.86 -27.42 -11.93
CA GLY A 119 -1.44 -27.54 -13.28
C GLY A 119 -0.44 -27.50 -14.45
N GLY A 120 0.85 -27.40 -14.16
CA GLY A 120 1.90 -27.41 -15.20
C GLY A 120 1.77 -26.28 -16.21
N ASP A 121 1.84 -26.61 -17.51
CA ASP A 121 1.78 -25.64 -18.60
C ASP A 121 0.44 -24.85 -18.62
N GLU A 122 -0.65 -25.48 -18.24
CA GLU A 122 -1.96 -24.83 -18.14
C GLU A 122 -1.99 -23.75 -17.05
N ALA A 123 -1.36 -24.01 -15.90
CA ALA A 123 -1.20 -23.01 -14.85
C ALA A 123 -0.33 -21.84 -15.33
N ALA A 124 0.70 -22.10 -16.12
CA ALA A 124 1.54 -21.05 -16.70
C ALA A 124 0.79 -20.20 -17.74
N LEU A 125 -0.06 -20.81 -18.56
CA LEU A 125 -0.93 -20.08 -19.48
C LEU A 125 -1.93 -19.21 -18.72
N PHE A 126 -2.51 -19.72 -17.66
CA PHE A 126 -3.42 -18.96 -16.81
C PHE A 126 -2.72 -17.79 -16.10
N ALA A 127 -1.51 -17.98 -15.61
CA ALA A 127 -0.70 -16.91 -15.03
C ALA A 127 -0.46 -15.77 -16.05
N ALA A 128 -0.18 -16.09 -17.29
CA ALA A 128 -0.03 -15.11 -18.36
C ALA A 128 -1.33 -14.35 -18.65
N GLU A 129 -2.47 -15.03 -18.58
CA GLU A 129 -3.78 -14.40 -18.75
C GLU A 129 -4.15 -13.48 -17.59
N ILE A 130 -3.82 -13.85 -16.36
CA ILE A 130 -4.00 -12.95 -15.19
C ILE A 130 -3.13 -11.71 -15.35
N TYR A 131 -1.87 -11.86 -15.76
CA TYR A 131 -1.00 -10.72 -16.04
C TYR A 131 -1.63 -9.78 -17.07
N ARG A 132 -2.13 -10.31 -18.18
CA ARG A 132 -2.82 -9.53 -19.21
C ARG A 132 -4.06 -8.82 -18.67
N MET A 133 -4.85 -9.50 -17.84
CA MET A 133 -6.02 -8.92 -17.19
C MET A 133 -5.65 -7.68 -16.34
N TYR A 134 -4.61 -7.77 -15.55
CA TYR A 134 -4.13 -6.64 -14.75
C TYR A 134 -3.53 -5.53 -15.59
N GLN A 135 -2.84 -5.87 -16.67
CA GLN A 135 -2.31 -4.89 -17.62
C GLN A 135 -3.44 -4.08 -18.27
N HIS A 136 -4.49 -4.72 -18.72
CA HIS A 136 -5.66 -4.06 -19.29
C HIS A 136 -6.40 -3.20 -18.25
N TYR A 137 -6.53 -3.69 -17.03
CA TYR A 137 -7.11 -2.92 -15.94
C TYR A 137 -6.29 -1.66 -15.63
N ALA A 138 -4.96 -1.79 -15.56
CA ALA A 138 -4.07 -0.66 -15.35
C ALA A 138 -4.20 0.39 -16.47
N GLU A 139 -4.36 -0.03 -17.72
CA GLU A 139 -4.61 0.87 -18.84
C GLU A 139 -5.91 1.67 -18.65
N THR A 140 -6.99 1.06 -18.18
CA THR A 140 -8.25 1.75 -17.89
C THR A 140 -8.12 2.80 -16.79
N LYS A 141 -7.16 2.64 -15.90
CA LYS A 141 -6.85 3.59 -14.82
C LYS A 141 -5.78 4.61 -15.20
N ASN A 142 -5.23 4.54 -16.41
CA ASN A 142 -4.07 5.31 -16.85
C ASN A 142 -2.83 5.08 -15.99
N TRP A 143 -2.69 3.88 -15.46
CA TRP A 143 -1.50 3.44 -14.74
C TRP A 143 -0.49 2.84 -15.71
N LYS A 144 0.78 3.04 -15.42
CA LYS A 144 1.88 2.46 -16.19
C LYS A 144 2.24 1.09 -15.63
N THR A 145 2.45 0.11 -16.52
CA THR A 145 2.95 -1.21 -16.16
C THR A 145 4.33 -1.45 -16.77
N GLU A 146 5.23 -2.07 -16.00
CA GLU A 146 6.58 -2.38 -16.44
C GLU A 146 6.99 -3.75 -15.90
N ILE A 147 7.39 -4.66 -16.80
CA ILE A 147 7.91 -5.97 -16.40
C ILE A 147 9.31 -5.80 -15.82
N MET A 148 9.50 -6.33 -14.61
CA MET A 148 10.80 -6.37 -13.92
C MET A 148 11.52 -7.69 -14.19
N GLU A 149 10.79 -8.80 -14.12
CA GLU A 149 11.31 -10.15 -14.33
C GLU A 149 10.20 -11.04 -14.90
N CYS A 150 10.56 -11.90 -15.83
CA CYS A 150 9.64 -12.86 -16.44
C CYS A 150 10.35 -14.17 -16.78
N ASP A 151 9.76 -15.29 -16.34
CA ASP A 151 10.15 -16.64 -16.72
C ASP A 151 9.09 -17.22 -17.67
N ASP A 152 9.32 -17.03 -18.96
CA ASP A 152 8.44 -17.45 -20.05
C ASP A 152 8.63 -18.95 -20.37
N THR A 153 7.54 -19.65 -20.70
CA THR A 153 7.58 -21.07 -21.09
C THR A 153 7.90 -21.30 -22.57
N GLY A 154 7.95 -20.23 -23.39
CA GLY A 154 8.11 -20.30 -24.83
C GLY A 154 6.84 -20.70 -25.61
N ILE A 155 5.75 -21.07 -24.95
CA ILE A 155 4.45 -21.43 -25.52
C ILE A 155 3.34 -20.45 -25.18
N GLY A 156 3.71 -19.23 -24.79
CA GLY A 156 2.77 -18.17 -24.38
C GLY A 156 2.36 -18.20 -22.93
N GLY A 157 2.89 -19.13 -22.12
CA GLY A 157 2.69 -19.19 -20.67
C GLY A 157 3.82 -18.49 -19.92
N MET A 158 3.58 -18.19 -18.65
CA MET A 158 4.55 -17.61 -17.72
C MET A 158 4.62 -18.48 -16.47
N LYS A 159 5.80 -19.05 -16.17
CA LYS A 159 6.01 -19.73 -14.88
C LYS A 159 5.98 -18.74 -13.74
N SER A 160 6.56 -17.57 -13.97
CA SER A 160 6.48 -16.43 -13.07
C SER A 160 6.64 -15.13 -13.84
N VAL A 161 6.00 -14.08 -13.35
CA VAL A 161 6.17 -12.72 -13.83
C VAL A 161 6.11 -11.77 -12.64
N THR A 162 7.06 -10.84 -12.59
CA THR A 162 7.09 -9.74 -11.63
C THR A 162 7.04 -8.44 -12.39
N PHE A 163 6.07 -7.60 -12.07
CA PHE A 163 5.89 -6.32 -12.74
C PHE A 163 5.47 -5.23 -11.76
N MET A 164 5.82 -4.00 -12.11
CA MET A 164 5.43 -2.81 -11.35
C MET A 164 4.22 -2.14 -12.00
N ILE A 165 3.29 -1.71 -11.18
CA ILE A 165 2.21 -0.81 -11.58
C ILE A 165 2.45 0.54 -10.90
N THR A 166 2.64 1.56 -11.71
CA THR A 166 2.88 2.93 -11.27
C THR A 166 1.62 3.76 -11.49
N GLY A 167 1.04 4.24 -10.40
CA GLY A 167 -0.17 5.06 -10.46
C GLY A 167 -0.67 5.45 -9.07
N ALA A 168 -1.43 6.55 -9.02
CA ALA A 168 -2.00 7.04 -7.78
C ALA A 168 -2.99 6.02 -7.18
N GLY A 169 -2.75 5.61 -5.95
CA GLY A 169 -3.61 4.67 -5.23
C GLY A 169 -3.58 3.24 -5.76
N ALA A 170 -2.56 2.85 -6.54
CA ALA A 170 -2.48 1.53 -7.14
C ALA A 170 -2.49 0.40 -6.10
N TYR A 171 -1.78 0.56 -4.99
CA TYR A 171 -1.79 -0.44 -3.92
C TYR A 171 -3.15 -0.57 -3.24
N SER A 172 -3.87 0.52 -3.03
CA SER A 172 -5.20 0.51 -2.39
C SER A 172 -6.22 -0.35 -3.13
N VAL A 173 -6.03 -0.52 -4.44
CA VAL A 173 -6.88 -1.29 -5.34
C VAL A 173 -6.35 -2.70 -5.53
N MET A 174 -5.08 -2.83 -5.88
CA MET A 174 -4.47 -4.12 -6.22
C MET A 174 -4.25 -5.05 -5.04
N LYS A 175 -4.20 -4.53 -3.82
CA LYS A 175 -4.04 -5.33 -2.59
C LYS A 175 -5.06 -6.47 -2.44
N TYR A 176 -6.24 -6.29 -2.99
CA TYR A 176 -7.31 -7.31 -2.94
C TYR A 176 -7.06 -8.50 -3.86
N GLU A 177 -6.11 -8.40 -4.78
CA GLU A 177 -5.79 -9.46 -5.73
C GLU A 177 -4.78 -10.48 -5.21
N SER A 178 -4.18 -10.24 -4.04
CA SER A 178 -3.26 -11.18 -3.40
C SER A 178 -3.96 -12.46 -2.98
N GLY A 179 -3.43 -13.59 -3.39
CA GLY A 179 -3.92 -14.92 -3.02
C GLY A 179 -3.82 -15.93 -4.15
N VAL A 180 -4.52 -17.03 -4.00
CA VAL A 180 -4.56 -18.10 -5.00
C VAL A 180 -5.79 -17.94 -5.89
N HIS A 181 -5.57 -17.87 -7.20
CA HIS A 181 -6.59 -17.81 -8.23
C HIS A 181 -6.71 -19.19 -8.90
N ARG A 182 -7.90 -19.72 -8.94
CA ARG A 182 -8.20 -21.04 -9.48
C ARG A 182 -8.96 -20.92 -10.80
N VAL A 183 -8.51 -21.66 -11.82
CA VAL A 183 -9.22 -21.76 -13.10
C VAL A 183 -9.76 -23.17 -13.33
N GLN A 184 -10.96 -23.24 -13.84
CA GLN A 184 -11.63 -24.48 -14.29
C GLN A 184 -11.95 -24.32 -15.77
N ARG A 185 -11.24 -25.05 -16.61
CA ARG A 185 -11.45 -25.06 -18.06
C ARG A 185 -10.88 -26.34 -18.70
N VAL A 186 -11.25 -26.57 -19.95
CA VAL A 186 -10.61 -27.62 -20.77
C VAL A 186 -9.27 -27.09 -21.26
N PRO A 187 -8.13 -27.69 -20.87
CA PRO A 187 -6.82 -27.27 -21.34
C PRO A 187 -6.65 -27.44 -22.85
N ALA A 188 -5.82 -26.63 -23.47
CA ALA A 188 -5.49 -26.75 -24.87
C ALA A 188 -4.84 -28.12 -25.25
N THR A 189 -4.23 -28.76 -24.25
CA THR A 189 -3.59 -30.09 -24.39
C THR A 189 -4.52 -31.28 -24.14
N GLU A 190 -5.78 -31.02 -23.72
CA GLU A 190 -6.75 -32.07 -23.43
C GLU A 190 -7.53 -32.48 -24.68
N THR A 191 -7.41 -33.74 -25.06
CA THR A 191 -8.02 -34.27 -26.29
C THR A 191 -9.43 -34.84 -26.10
N GLN A 192 -9.81 -35.12 -24.85
CA GLN A 192 -11.11 -35.73 -24.50
C GLN A 192 -12.16 -34.74 -23.97
N GLY A 193 -11.84 -33.45 -23.99
CA GLY A 193 -12.76 -32.39 -23.55
C GLY A 193 -13.02 -32.35 -22.03
N ARG A 194 -12.13 -32.94 -21.23
CA ARG A 194 -12.28 -32.94 -19.77
C ARG A 194 -11.87 -31.60 -19.15
N VAL A 195 -12.67 -31.13 -18.22
CA VAL A 195 -12.37 -29.91 -17.44
C VAL A 195 -11.30 -30.23 -16.42
N HIS A 196 -10.19 -29.47 -16.46
CA HIS A 196 -9.13 -29.53 -15.46
C HIS A 196 -9.15 -28.29 -14.57
N THR A 197 -8.60 -28.43 -13.38
CA THR A 197 -8.44 -27.34 -12.41
C THR A 197 -6.96 -27.01 -12.26
N SER A 198 -6.61 -25.76 -12.51
CA SER A 198 -5.28 -25.22 -12.33
C SER A 198 -5.31 -24.01 -11.40
N ALA A 199 -4.17 -23.62 -10.89
CA ALA A 199 -4.04 -22.47 -9.99
C ALA A 199 -2.83 -21.62 -10.32
N ALA A 200 -2.95 -20.33 -10.06
CA ALA A 200 -1.85 -19.39 -10.04
C ALA A 200 -1.92 -18.55 -8.76
N SER A 201 -0.79 -18.20 -8.21
CA SER A 201 -0.70 -17.34 -7.04
C SER A 201 -0.32 -15.93 -7.42
N VAL A 202 -0.93 -14.96 -6.78
CA VAL A 202 -0.66 -13.53 -6.94
C VAL A 202 -0.21 -12.97 -5.60
N ALA A 203 0.92 -12.29 -5.58
CA ALA A 203 1.39 -11.52 -4.44
C ALA A 203 1.49 -10.06 -4.84
N VAL A 204 0.81 -9.19 -4.10
CA VAL A 204 0.81 -7.75 -4.30
C VAL A 204 1.53 -7.09 -3.14
N LEU A 205 2.64 -6.42 -3.45
CA LEU A 205 3.51 -5.77 -2.47
C LEU A 205 3.60 -4.28 -2.77
N PRO A 206 3.63 -3.41 -1.75
CA PRO A 206 3.91 -2.01 -1.98
C PRO A 206 5.34 -1.83 -2.47
N GLU A 207 5.58 -0.81 -3.32
CA GLU A 207 6.93 -0.43 -3.70
C GLU A 207 7.75 -0.07 -2.45
N ALA A 208 8.99 -0.56 -2.41
CA ALA A 208 9.90 -0.27 -1.33
C ALA A 208 10.22 1.22 -1.25
N GLU A 209 10.15 1.79 -0.05
CA GLU A 209 10.71 3.11 0.20
C GLU A 209 12.21 3.01 0.39
N GLU A 210 12.96 3.97 -0.20
CA GLU A 210 14.34 4.18 0.19
C GLU A 210 14.34 4.72 1.62
N PHE A 211 15.08 4.07 2.48
CA PHE A 211 15.26 4.56 3.84
C PHE A 211 16.67 5.11 4.03
N ASP A 212 16.75 6.26 4.68
CA ASP A 212 18.01 6.87 5.05
C ASP A 212 18.48 6.30 6.40
N VAL A 213 19.74 5.90 6.45
CA VAL A 213 20.38 5.52 7.71
C VAL A 213 20.74 6.79 8.48
N VAL A 214 20.07 7.00 9.60
CA VAL A 214 20.36 8.10 10.52
C VAL A 214 21.32 7.62 11.60
N ILE A 215 22.50 8.20 11.64
CA ILE A 215 23.53 7.95 12.66
C ILE A 215 23.70 9.23 13.48
N ASN A 216 23.52 9.08 14.81
CA ASN A 216 23.87 10.17 15.72
C ASN A 216 25.37 10.12 16.01
N GLU A 217 26.16 10.95 15.33
CA GLU A 217 27.61 10.97 15.47
C GLU A 217 28.06 11.31 16.90
N GLY A 218 27.24 12.01 17.68
CA GLY A 218 27.51 12.32 19.08
C GLY A 218 27.49 11.10 20.01
N GLU A 219 26.84 10.00 19.59
CA GLU A 219 26.81 8.75 20.35
C GLU A 219 27.93 7.77 19.99
N ILE A 220 28.76 8.10 18.99
CA ILE A 220 29.88 7.29 18.56
C ILE A 220 31.03 7.47 19.54
N LYS A 221 31.53 6.36 20.10
CA LYS A 221 32.75 6.33 20.90
C LYS A 221 33.93 6.00 20.01
N TRP A 222 34.92 6.86 20.00
CA TRP A 222 36.12 6.71 19.21
C TRP A 222 37.31 6.35 20.10
N ASP A 223 38.02 5.28 19.74
CA ASP A 223 39.32 4.92 20.31
C ASP A 223 40.35 4.98 19.17
N THR A 224 41.52 5.45 19.52
CA THR A 224 42.69 5.43 18.62
C THR A 224 43.72 4.43 19.11
N PHE A 225 44.36 3.76 18.18
CA PHE A 225 45.39 2.77 18.50
C PHE A 225 46.50 2.75 17.44
N ARG A 226 47.59 2.13 17.77
CA ARG A 226 48.70 1.94 16.86
C ARG A 226 48.40 0.80 15.91
N SER A 227 48.48 1.07 14.60
CA SER A 227 48.29 0.00 13.62
C SER A 227 49.53 -0.90 13.63
N GLY A 228 49.32 -2.19 13.95
CA GLY A 228 50.40 -3.20 13.88
C GLY A 228 50.75 -3.53 12.42
N GLY A 229 52.07 -3.52 12.10
CA GLY A 229 52.56 -3.89 10.77
C GLY A 229 54.07 -3.92 10.71
N ALA A 230 54.63 -4.73 9.84
CA ALA A 230 56.10 -4.81 9.64
C ALA A 230 56.64 -3.54 8.95
N GLY A 231 57.41 -2.76 9.68
CA GLY A 231 58.35 -1.78 9.08
C GLY A 231 58.10 -0.31 9.33
N GLY A 232 59.11 0.34 9.85
CA GLY A 232 59.32 1.80 9.89
C GLY A 232 59.11 2.43 11.27
N GLN A 233 59.97 3.42 11.61
CA GLN A 233 59.94 4.16 12.88
C GLN A 233 58.61 4.88 13.16
N ASN A 234 57.77 5.13 12.15
CA ASN A 234 56.50 5.85 12.29
C ASN A 234 55.35 4.91 12.74
N VAL A 235 55.38 3.61 12.44
CA VAL A 235 54.32 2.65 12.80
C VAL A 235 54.21 2.48 14.33
N ASN A 236 55.30 2.64 15.05
CA ASN A 236 55.36 2.50 16.50
C ASN A 236 55.10 3.81 17.27
N LYS A 237 55.04 4.96 16.62
CA LYS A 237 54.91 6.27 17.25
C LYS A 237 53.59 6.97 17.00
N VAL A 238 52.90 6.67 15.91
CA VAL A 238 51.68 7.37 15.50
C VAL A 238 50.46 6.44 15.64
N GLU A 239 49.48 6.90 16.38
CA GLU A 239 48.17 6.21 16.51
C GLU A 239 47.28 6.60 15.32
N SER A 240 47.42 5.90 14.21
CA SER A 240 46.64 6.11 13.00
C SER A 240 45.40 5.21 12.91
N GLY A 241 45.39 4.06 13.61
CA GLY A 241 44.26 3.16 13.67
C GLY A 241 43.10 3.74 14.48
N VAL A 242 41.91 3.58 14.01
CA VAL A 242 40.69 4.03 14.69
C VAL A 242 39.74 2.86 14.94
N ARG A 243 39.13 2.88 16.10
CA ARG A 243 38.07 1.96 16.49
C ARG A 243 36.84 2.77 16.84
N LEU A 244 35.74 2.42 16.22
CA LEU A 244 34.42 3.03 16.41
C LEU A 244 33.57 2.06 17.19
N ARG A 245 32.88 2.54 18.24
CA ARG A 245 31.84 1.82 18.96
C ARG A 245 30.54 2.61 18.86
N TYR A 246 29.47 1.96 18.40
CA TYR A 246 28.18 2.54 18.27
C TYR A 246 27.10 1.60 18.77
N ILE A 247 26.17 2.09 19.57
CA ILE A 247 25.02 1.32 20.03
C ILE A 247 23.87 1.59 19.08
N TRP A 248 23.59 0.61 18.23
CA TRP A 248 22.44 0.63 17.36
C TRP A 248 21.21 0.04 18.06
N LYS A 249 20.13 0.81 18.13
CA LYS A 249 18.84 0.32 18.61
C LYS A 249 18.01 -0.12 17.41
N ASN A 250 17.63 -1.39 17.43
CA ASN A 250 16.73 -1.91 16.42
C ASN A 250 15.39 -1.17 16.50
N PRO A 251 14.95 -0.45 15.42
CA PRO A 251 13.76 0.39 15.47
C PRO A 251 12.46 -0.36 15.76
N ASN A 252 12.45 -1.69 15.56
CA ASN A 252 11.24 -2.49 15.73
C ASN A 252 11.21 -3.32 17.02
N THR A 253 12.34 -3.78 17.50
CA THR A 253 12.43 -4.62 18.72
C THR A 253 12.89 -3.82 19.94
N GLY A 254 13.45 -2.64 19.74
CA GLY A 254 14.08 -1.85 20.80
C GLY A 254 15.36 -2.46 21.38
N VAL A 255 15.79 -3.62 20.87
CA VAL A 255 17.00 -4.29 21.32
C VAL A 255 18.22 -3.49 20.88
N ALA A 256 19.11 -3.19 21.83
CA ALA A 256 20.35 -2.49 21.56
C ALA A 256 21.46 -3.51 21.21
N GLU A 257 22.22 -3.21 20.16
CA GLU A 257 23.35 -4.00 19.71
C GLU A 257 24.59 -3.10 19.59
N GLU A 258 25.70 -3.52 20.16
CA GLU A 258 26.95 -2.79 20.03
C GLU A 258 27.65 -3.17 18.72
N ILE A 259 27.94 -2.16 17.90
CA ILE A 259 28.68 -2.30 16.66
C ILE A 259 30.09 -1.79 16.87
N LEU A 260 31.07 -2.64 16.57
CA LEU A 260 32.49 -2.34 16.66
C LEU A 260 33.10 -2.36 15.26
N ILE A 261 33.69 -1.26 14.84
CA ILE A 261 34.37 -1.14 13.54
C ILE A 261 35.77 -0.61 13.73
N GLU A 262 36.72 -1.30 13.15
CA GLU A 262 38.12 -0.91 13.14
C GLU A 262 38.57 -0.53 11.72
N CYS A 263 39.36 0.52 11.59
CA CYS A 263 39.95 0.92 10.33
C CYS A 263 41.43 1.29 10.50
N THR A 264 42.29 0.60 9.78
CA THR A 264 43.76 0.79 9.78
C THR A 264 44.33 0.93 8.38
N GLU A 265 43.47 1.17 7.39
CA GLU A 265 43.83 1.13 5.96
C GLU A 265 44.80 2.23 5.52
N THR A 266 44.76 3.37 6.19
CA THR A 266 45.60 4.48 5.86
C THR A 266 46.47 4.90 7.04
N ARG A 267 47.52 5.70 6.76
CA ARG A 267 48.34 6.29 7.79
C ARG A 267 47.77 7.62 8.33
N ASP A 268 46.65 8.01 7.82
CA ASP A 268 45.92 9.24 8.16
C ASP A 268 44.71 8.92 9.04
N GLN A 269 44.76 9.36 10.29
CA GLN A 269 43.71 9.13 11.27
C GLN A 269 42.35 9.71 10.84
N PRO A 270 42.22 10.96 10.32
CA PRO A 270 40.97 11.50 9.83
C PRO A 270 40.34 10.67 8.69
N LYS A 271 41.15 10.20 7.74
CA LYS A 271 40.67 9.35 6.65
C LYS A 271 40.19 7.99 7.16
N ASN A 272 40.84 7.42 8.17
CA ASN A 272 40.38 6.18 8.80
C ASN A 272 39.07 6.39 9.55
N LYS A 273 38.83 7.54 10.15
CA LYS A 273 37.54 7.89 10.77
C LYS A 273 36.41 7.96 9.73
N GLU A 274 36.64 8.65 8.61
CA GLU A 274 35.67 8.74 7.52
C GLU A 274 35.29 7.34 6.96
N ARG A 275 36.29 6.49 6.76
CA ARG A 275 36.10 5.12 6.28
C ARG A 275 35.36 4.25 7.29
N ALA A 276 35.67 4.38 8.56
CA ALA A 276 34.97 3.69 9.63
C ALA A 276 33.50 4.12 9.69
N LEU A 277 33.22 5.41 9.54
CA LEU A 277 31.85 5.95 9.49
C LEU A 277 31.09 5.45 8.26
N ALA A 278 31.71 5.40 7.10
CA ALA A 278 31.10 4.85 5.88
C ALA A 278 30.78 3.36 6.05
N ARG A 279 31.65 2.59 6.67
CA ARG A 279 31.41 1.17 7.01
C ARG A 279 30.26 0.99 7.99
N LEU A 280 30.16 1.87 8.99
CA LEU A 280 29.04 1.85 9.93
C LEU A 280 27.70 2.10 9.22
N ARG A 281 27.64 3.06 8.33
CA ARG A 281 26.44 3.33 7.51
C ARG A 281 26.04 2.14 6.67
N THR A 282 27.00 1.52 5.98
CA THR A 282 26.75 0.33 5.17
C THR A 282 26.26 -0.82 6.04
N PHE A 283 26.87 -1.05 7.20
CA PHE A 283 26.49 -2.13 8.09
C PHE A 283 25.06 -1.97 8.64
N ILE A 284 24.68 -0.77 9.06
CA ILE A 284 23.33 -0.47 9.52
C ILE A 284 22.32 -0.61 8.38
N TYR A 285 22.66 -0.08 7.20
CA TYR A 285 21.83 -0.21 6.01
C TYR A 285 21.58 -1.68 5.67
N ASP A 286 22.62 -2.50 5.64
CA ASP A 286 22.48 -3.93 5.33
C ASP A 286 21.60 -4.65 6.37
N LYS A 287 21.72 -4.33 7.65
CA LYS A 287 20.86 -4.89 8.69
C LYS A 287 19.40 -4.49 8.55
N GLU A 288 19.13 -3.23 8.30
CA GLU A 288 17.77 -2.73 8.10
C GLU A 288 17.18 -3.26 6.80
N HIS A 289 17.98 -3.33 5.74
CA HIS A 289 17.58 -3.89 4.46
C HIS A 289 17.27 -5.39 4.56
N GLN A 290 18.12 -6.17 5.23
CA GLN A 290 17.88 -7.60 5.44
C GLN A 290 16.55 -7.85 6.16
N LYS A 291 16.28 -7.07 7.19
CA LYS A 291 15.00 -7.15 7.90
C LYS A 291 13.82 -6.84 7.02
N TYR A 292 13.92 -5.79 6.21
CA TYR A 292 12.91 -5.45 5.23
C TYR A 292 12.65 -6.59 4.23
N VAL A 293 13.72 -7.23 3.74
CA VAL A 293 13.63 -8.40 2.84
C VAL A 293 12.95 -9.58 3.54
N ASP A 294 13.29 -9.85 4.81
CA ASP A 294 12.69 -10.93 5.59
C ASP A 294 11.19 -10.68 5.86
N ASP A 295 10.81 -9.45 6.17
CA ASP A 295 9.40 -9.06 6.35
C ASP A 295 8.59 -9.23 5.04
N ILE A 296 9.16 -8.85 3.91
CA ILE A 296 8.55 -9.07 2.60
C ILE A 296 8.43 -10.56 2.30
N ALA A 297 9.47 -11.35 2.56
CA ALA A 297 9.44 -12.79 2.36
C ALA A 297 8.35 -13.46 3.21
N SER A 298 8.19 -13.04 4.45
CA SER A 298 7.14 -13.51 5.36
C SER A 298 5.74 -13.14 4.86
N LYS A 299 5.53 -11.88 4.44
CA LYS A 299 4.27 -11.42 3.85
C LYS A 299 3.95 -12.19 2.57
N ARG A 300 4.94 -12.35 1.69
CA ARG A 300 4.79 -13.14 0.45
C ARG A 300 4.39 -14.58 0.75
N LYS A 301 5.04 -15.22 1.74
CA LYS A 301 4.71 -16.58 2.16
C LYS A 301 3.27 -16.70 2.67
N THR A 302 2.79 -15.73 3.42
CA THR A 302 1.41 -15.69 3.92
C THR A 302 0.40 -15.52 2.76
N MET A 303 0.70 -14.67 1.79
CA MET A 303 -0.17 -14.39 0.64
C MET A 303 -0.27 -15.59 -0.32
N VAL A 304 0.85 -16.27 -0.55
CA VAL A 304 0.95 -17.37 -1.51
C VAL A 304 0.57 -18.73 -0.88
N SER A 305 0.53 -18.79 0.44
CA SER A 305 0.30 -19.97 1.27
C SER A 305 0.87 -21.27 0.69
N THR A 306 0.14 -22.06 -0.04
CA THR A 306 0.61 -23.37 -0.53
C THR A 306 0.60 -23.50 -2.07
N GLY A 307 0.03 -22.52 -2.78
CA GLY A 307 -0.25 -22.69 -4.23
C GLY A 307 -1.20 -23.86 -4.53
N ASP A 308 -1.85 -24.38 -3.49
CA ASP A 308 -2.76 -25.52 -3.60
C ASP A 308 -4.11 -25.06 -4.18
N ARG A 309 -4.72 -25.94 -4.96
CA ARG A 309 -6.05 -25.74 -5.56
C ARG A 309 -7.16 -25.52 -4.54
N SER A 310 -6.98 -25.97 -3.30
CA SER A 310 -7.93 -25.81 -2.21
C SER A 310 -7.92 -24.41 -1.59
N ALA A 311 -6.75 -23.77 -1.55
CA ALA A 311 -6.57 -22.41 -1.05
C ALA A 311 -6.85 -21.40 -2.18
N LYS A 312 -8.07 -20.87 -2.24
CA LYS A 312 -8.49 -19.98 -3.32
C LYS A 312 -9.21 -18.75 -2.79
N ILE A 313 -8.90 -17.60 -3.38
CA ILE A 313 -9.70 -16.39 -3.19
C ILE A 313 -10.78 -16.27 -4.27
N ARG A 314 -10.47 -16.70 -5.50
CA ARG A 314 -11.33 -16.54 -6.66
C ARG A 314 -11.25 -17.75 -7.59
N THR A 315 -12.39 -18.13 -8.15
CA THR A 315 -12.49 -19.19 -9.15
C THR A 315 -13.00 -18.63 -10.47
N TYR A 316 -12.30 -18.94 -11.54
CA TYR A 316 -12.62 -18.61 -12.92
C TYR A 316 -13.15 -19.87 -13.62
N ASN A 317 -14.46 -19.94 -13.81
CA ASN A 317 -15.14 -21.10 -14.41
C ASN A 317 -15.49 -20.82 -15.87
N TYR A 318 -14.68 -21.29 -16.79
CA TYR A 318 -14.88 -21.06 -18.23
C TYR A 318 -16.10 -21.77 -18.80
N PRO A 319 -16.37 -23.05 -18.49
CA PRO A 319 -17.57 -23.74 -19.00
C PRO A 319 -18.87 -23.02 -18.65
N GLN A 320 -18.96 -22.41 -17.49
CA GLN A 320 -20.13 -21.67 -17.05
C GLN A 320 -20.05 -20.17 -17.29
N GLY A 321 -18.94 -19.68 -17.85
CA GLY A 321 -18.74 -18.25 -18.13
C GLY A 321 -18.81 -17.35 -16.90
N ARG A 322 -18.47 -17.86 -15.72
CA ARG A 322 -18.61 -17.14 -14.45
C ARG A 322 -17.30 -17.06 -13.66
N ILE A 323 -17.21 -16.04 -12.85
CA ILE A 323 -16.17 -15.83 -11.88
C ILE A 323 -16.81 -15.69 -10.51
N THR A 324 -16.30 -16.40 -9.51
CA THR A 324 -16.76 -16.30 -8.12
C THR A 324 -15.62 -15.88 -7.22
N ASP A 325 -15.80 -14.78 -6.51
CA ASP A 325 -14.92 -14.36 -5.42
C ASP A 325 -15.46 -15.00 -4.12
N HIS A 326 -14.69 -15.93 -3.57
CA HIS A 326 -15.11 -16.72 -2.42
C HIS A 326 -15.07 -15.96 -1.10
N ARG A 327 -14.34 -14.84 -1.04
CA ARG A 327 -14.24 -14.02 0.17
C ARG A 327 -15.56 -13.32 0.50
N ILE A 328 -16.34 -12.99 -0.52
CA ILE A 328 -17.59 -12.24 -0.42
C ILE A 328 -18.77 -12.97 -1.07
N ASN A 329 -18.58 -14.22 -1.52
CA ASN A 329 -19.58 -15.03 -2.24
C ASN A 329 -20.22 -14.26 -3.42
N TYR A 330 -19.40 -13.51 -4.16
CA TYR A 330 -19.84 -12.71 -5.28
C TYR A 330 -19.54 -13.40 -6.59
N THR A 331 -20.56 -13.53 -7.44
CA THR A 331 -20.47 -14.19 -8.75
C THR A 331 -20.76 -13.21 -9.87
N ILE A 332 -19.89 -13.20 -10.87
CA ILE A 332 -19.99 -12.39 -12.09
C ILE A 332 -20.14 -13.37 -13.26
N TYR A 333 -21.13 -13.15 -14.13
CA TYR A 333 -21.42 -14.02 -15.27
C TYR A 333 -20.78 -13.55 -16.59
N ASN A 334 -19.99 -12.49 -16.58
CA ASN A 334 -19.26 -12.01 -17.75
C ASN A 334 -17.74 -12.26 -17.59
N LEU A 335 -17.36 -13.53 -17.69
CA LEU A 335 -15.96 -13.94 -17.55
C LEU A 335 -15.06 -13.29 -18.61
N ALA A 336 -15.51 -13.19 -19.85
CA ALA A 336 -14.71 -12.60 -20.94
C ALA A 336 -14.34 -11.14 -20.66
N ALA A 337 -15.30 -10.32 -20.24
CA ALA A 337 -15.03 -8.92 -19.90
C ALA A 337 -14.12 -8.79 -18.68
N PHE A 338 -14.29 -9.63 -17.67
CA PHE A 338 -13.45 -9.66 -16.49
C PHE A 338 -11.99 -9.96 -16.84
N MET A 339 -11.76 -10.97 -17.68
CA MET A 339 -10.43 -11.31 -18.17
C MET A 339 -9.80 -10.23 -19.06
N ASP A 340 -10.61 -9.37 -19.66
CA ASP A 340 -10.13 -8.19 -20.40
C ASP A 340 -9.90 -6.95 -19.51
N GLY A 341 -10.00 -7.09 -18.20
CA GLY A 341 -9.65 -6.05 -17.22
C GLY A 341 -10.84 -5.37 -16.55
N ASP A 342 -12.08 -5.77 -16.81
CA ASP A 342 -13.28 -5.24 -16.14
C ASP A 342 -13.48 -5.87 -14.74
N ILE A 343 -12.57 -5.52 -13.83
CA ILE A 343 -12.54 -6.07 -12.47
C ILE A 343 -13.00 -5.07 -11.40
N GLN A 344 -13.31 -3.84 -11.78
CA GLN A 344 -13.57 -2.74 -10.84
C GLN A 344 -14.74 -3.02 -9.91
N GLU A 345 -15.84 -3.59 -10.41
CA GLU A 345 -17.02 -3.90 -9.58
C GLU A 345 -16.69 -4.90 -8.47
N CYS A 346 -15.89 -5.91 -8.79
CA CYS A 346 -15.44 -6.88 -7.79
C CYS A 346 -14.55 -6.22 -6.72
N ILE A 347 -13.65 -5.34 -7.12
CA ILE A 347 -12.79 -4.59 -6.19
C ILE A 347 -13.63 -3.67 -5.31
N ASP A 348 -14.62 -2.98 -5.87
CA ASP A 348 -15.53 -2.11 -5.11
C ASP A 348 -16.28 -2.89 -4.03
N LYS A 349 -16.78 -4.07 -4.35
CA LYS A 349 -17.47 -4.95 -3.39
C LYS A 349 -16.51 -5.49 -2.30
N LEU A 350 -15.28 -5.80 -2.65
CA LEU A 350 -14.26 -6.21 -1.68
C LEU A 350 -13.89 -5.04 -0.76
N THR A 351 -13.80 -3.84 -1.29
CA THR A 351 -13.54 -2.63 -0.51
C THR A 351 -14.67 -2.35 0.49
N VAL A 352 -15.92 -2.48 0.06
CA VAL A 352 -17.09 -2.31 0.93
C VAL A 352 -17.10 -3.37 2.05
N ALA A 353 -16.78 -4.62 1.73
CA ALA A 353 -16.70 -5.69 2.70
C ALA A 353 -15.62 -5.44 3.76
N GLU A 354 -14.43 -5.03 3.33
CA GLU A 354 -13.33 -4.68 4.25
C GLU A 354 -13.71 -3.50 5.15
N ASN A 355 -14.27 -2.43 4.58
CA ASN A 355 -14.68 -1.28 5.35
C ASN A 355 -15.76 -1.62 6.37
N THR A 356 -16.71 -2.49 6.02
CA THR A 356 -17.75 -2.96 6.92
C THR A 356 -17.18 -3.74 8.10
N GLU A 357 -16.20 -4.61 7.83
CA GLU A 357 -15.52 -5.38 8.87
C GLU A 357 -14.72 -4.48 9.81
N ARG A 358 -13.96 -3.54 9.25
CA ARG A 358 -13.18 -2.55 10.02
C ARG A 358 -14.06 -1.63 10.87
N LEU A 359 -15.24 -1.25 10.39
CA LEU A 359 -16.20 -0.48 11.17
C LEU A 359 -16.71 -1.28 12.37
N LYS A 360 -17.02 -2.56 12.20
CA LYS A 360 -17.42 -3.44 13.31
C LYS A 360 -16.32 -3.60 14.36
N GLU A 361 -15.07 -3.72 13.93
CA GLU A 361 -13.91 -3.80 14.82
C GLU A 361 -13.68 -2.48 15.59
N SER A 362 -13.97 -1.35 15.00
CA SER A 362 -13.80 -0.04 15.63
C SER A 362 -14.90 0.32 16.63
N GLU A 363 -16.04 -0.37 16.58
CA GLU A 363 -17.17 -0.18 17.51
C GLU A 363 -17.03 -1.05 18.77
N LEU A 364 -16.08 -2.00 18.80
CA LEU A 364 -15.73 -2.83 19.95
C LEU A 364 -14.63 -2.18 20.79
#